data_8979c16b67f9f406dc208e4d520f7020
#
_entry.id   8979c16b67f9f406dc208e4d520f7020
#
_cell.length_a   1.000
_cell.length_b   1.000
_cell.length_c   1.000
_cell.angle_alpha   90.00
_cell.angle_beta   90.00
_cell.angle_gamma   90.00
#
_symmetry.space_group_name_H-M   'P 1'
#
loop_
_entity.id
_entity.type
_entity.pdbx_description
1 polymer ?
#
loop_
_entity_poly.entity_id
_entity_poly.type
_entity_poly.pdbx_seq_one_letter_code
_entity_poly.pdbx_strand_id
1 'polypeptide(L)'
;ILGDDINEGDIILHNDPYAGATHSPDCCIVIPMFYKGELVAFSGASAHLLDTGGSSPGINIDSVDVFAEGKIYRAVKISKEGVRQDDMWGHILDNVRTPTHNEGDLLAMVAACELAKKRFLELVDRYSPQIITEAASYWMDYSETMLRNEIRKVPDGVYKTAPGYLD
;
A
#
# COMPACT_ATOMS: atom_id res chain seq x y z
N ILE A 1 1.34 5.93 12.71
CA ILE A 1 2.72 6.37 12.44
C ILE A 1 2.73 7.88 12.22
N LEU A 2 2.01 8.40 11.25
CA LEU A 2 2.00 9.85 10.95
C LEU A 2 1.04 10.64 11.85
N GLY A 3 0.05 10.01 12.46
CA GLY A 3 -0.95 10.69 13.29
C GLY A 3 -1.64 11.82 12.52
N ASP A 4 -1.56 13.02 13.06
CA ASP A 4 -2.16 14.22 12.47
C ASP A 4 -1.27 14.91 11.42
N ASP A 5 -0.04 14.39 11.16
CA ASP A 5 0.86 14.92 10.12
C ASP A 5 0.54 14.29 8.75
N ILE A 6 -0.68 14.53 8.26
CA ILE A 6 -1.14 14.13 6.93
C ILE A 6 -1.76 15.35 6.26
N ASN A 7 -1.16 15.79 5.15
CA ASN A 7 -1.54 17.02 4.48
C ASN A 7 -1.90 16.76 3.01
N GLU A 8 -2.66 17.67 2.42
CA GLU A 8 -2.95 17.63 0.99
C GLU A 8 -1.64 17.77 0.18
N GLY A 9 -1.46 16.90 -0.83
CA GLY A 9 -0.24 16.86 -1.64
C GLY A 9 0.87 15.97 -1.07
N ASP A 10 0.66 15.33 0.08
CA ASP A 10 1.58 14.31 0.59
C ASP A 10 1.54 13.04 -0.28
N ILE A 11 2.71 12.45 -0.49
CA ILE A 11 2.86 11.10 -1.06
C ILE A 11 3.75 10.31 -0.10
N ILE A 12 3.21 9.21 0.38
CA ILE A 12 3.82 8.42 1.45
C ILE A 12 4.29 7.08 0.87
N LEU A 13 5.54 6.73 1.13
CA LEU A 13 6.11 5.41 0.85
C LEU A 13 6.18 4.61 2.15
N HIS A 14 5.74 3.34 2.08
CA HIS A 14 5.78 2.41 3.20
C HIS A 14 6.07 0.99 2.71
N ASN A 15 6.96 0.27 3.43
CA ASN A 15 7.23 -1.14 3.17
C ASN A 15 7.64 -1.93 4.42
N ASP A 16 7.31 -1.42 5.62
CA ASP A 16 7.70 -2.08 6.87
C ASP A 16 6.82 -3.32 7.13
N PRO A 17 7.38 -4.54 7.13
CA PRO A 17 6.62 -5.76 7.36
C PRO A 17 6.06 -5.88 8.79
N TYR A 18 6.64 -5.17 9.75
CA TYR A 18 6.12 -5.11 11.12
C TYR A 18 5.05 -4.04 11.33
N ALA A 19 4.72 -3.29 10.28
CA ALA A 19 3.72 -2.21 10.33
C ALA A 19 2.73 -2.24 9.16
N GLY A 20 2.50 -3.42 8.56
CA GLY A 20 1.42 -3.63 7.59
C GLY A 20 1.85 -4.06 6.18
N ALA A 21 3.13 -3.99 5.82
CA ALA A 21 3.59 -4.59 4.57
C ALA A 21 3.77 -6.12 4.70
N THR A 22 3.82 -6.83 3.59
CA THR A 22 4.03 -8.30 3.59
C THR A 22 5.50 -8.63 3.84
N HIS A 23 6.40 -7.99 3.10
CA HIS A 23 7.86 -8.05 3.23
C HIS A 23 8.49 -6.78 2.65
N SER A 24 9.78 -6.53 2.92
CA SER A 24 10.43 -5.27 2.56
C SER A 24 10.38 -4.88 1.07
N PRO A 25 10.44 -5.83 0.10
CA PRO A 25 10.28 -5.49 -1.32
C PRO A 25 8.88 -5.02 -1.73
N ASP A 26 7.83 -5.34 -0.96
CA ASP A 26 6.46 -4.89 -1.25
C ASP A 26 6.28 -3.43 -0.81
N CYS A 27 6.65 -2.53 -1.68
CA CYS A 27 6.46 -1.11 -1.46
C CYS A 27 5.02 -0.69 -1.70
N CYS A 28 4.50 0.16 -0.82
CA CYS A 28 3.18 0.75 -0.92
C CYS A 28 3.30 2.28 -1.04
N ILE A 29 2.69 2.85 -2.06
CA ILE A 29 2.46 4.29 -2.17
C ILE A 29 1.07 4.59 -1.65
N VAL A 30 0.96 5.58 -0.77
CA VAL A 30 -0.32 6.07 -0.23
C VAL A 30 -0.42 7.57 -0.44
N ILE A 31 -1.54 8.01 -1.00
CA ILE A 31 -1.86 9.43 -1.23
C ILE A 31 -3.16 9.77 -0.50
N PRO A 32 -3.17 10.73 0.43
CA PRO A 32 -4.39 11.19 1.07
C PRO A 32 -5.27 11.97 0.08
N MET A 33 -6.57 11.76 0.15
CA MET A 33 -7.56 12.41 -0.68
C MET A 33 -8.35 13.42 0.16
N PHE A 34 -8.15 14.70 -0.14
CA PHE A 34 -8.86 15.78 0.50
C PHE A 34 -9.98 16.29 -0.39
N TYR A 35 -11.12 16.59 0.21
CA TYR A 35 -12.26 17.25 -0.44
C TYR A 35 -12.71 18.45 0.39
N LYS A 36 -12.60 19.66 -0.20
CA LYS A 36 -12.91 20.93 0.49
C LYS A 36 -12.16 21.11 1.82
N GLY A 37 -10.91 20.63 1.87
CA GLY A 37 -10.04 20.75 3.05
C GLY A 37 -10.21 19.63 4.09
N GLU A 38 -11.12 18.69 3.88
CA GLU A 38 -11.32 17.52 4.76
C GLU A 38 -10.72 16.26 4.13
N LEU A 39 -10.03 15.45 4.94
CA LEU A 39 -9.54 14.15 4.53
C LEU A 39 -10.71 13.18 4.38
N VAL A 40 -10.98 12.69 3.18
CA VAL A 40 -12.14 11.82 2.88
C VAL A 40 -11.77 10.38 2.59
N ALA A 41 -10.55 10.12 2.11
CA ALA A 41 -10.09 8.77 1.78
C ALA A 41 -8.57 8.74 1.55
N PHE A 42 -8.06 7.56 1.23
CA PHE A 42 -6.69 7.33 0.77
C PHE A 42 -6.71 6.55 -0.56
N SER A 43 -5.82 6.91 -1.46
CA SER A 43 -5.47 6.07 -2.61
C SER A 43 -4.21 5.30 -2.29
N GLY A 44 -4.17 4.03 -2.64
CA GLY A 44 -3.01 3.19 -2.37
C GLY A 44 -2.70 2.25 -3.54
N ALA A 45 -1.41 2.05 -3.81
CA ALA A 45 -0.91 1.04 -4.72
C ALA A 45 0.26 0.31 -4.04
N SER A 46 0.26 -1.02 -4.13
CA SER A 46 1.35 -1.84 -3.63
C SER A 46 1.94 -2.67 -4.76
N ALA A 47 3.26 -2.71 -4.83
CA ALA A 47 3.98 -3.51 -5.81
C ALA A 47 5.30 -4.02 -5.24
N HIS A 48 5.69 -5.21 -5.69
CA HIS A 48 6.99 -5.77 -5.42
C HIS A 48 8.04 -5.07 -6.28
N LEU A 49 8.97 -4.34 -5.66
CA LEU A 49 10.07 -3.70 -6.37
C LEU A 49 11.20 -4.68 -6.64
N LEU A 50 11.88 -4.48 -7.77
CA LEU A 50 12.98 -5.34 -8.19
C LEU A 50 14.15 -5.37 -7.20
N ASP A 51 14.45 -4.25 -6.56
CA ASP A 51 15.54 -4.12 -5.58
C ASP A 51 15.19 -3.06 -4.53
N THR A 52 15.26 -3.42 -3.28
CA THR A 52 15.07 -2.51 -2.14
C THR A 52 16.33 -2.35 -1.29
N GLY A 53 17.50 -2.72 -1.86
CA GLY A 53 18.79 -2.56 -1.22
C GLY A 53 19.12 -3.60 -0.16
N GLY A 54 18.58 -4.82 -0.31
CA GLY A 54 18.92 -5.99 0.50
C GLY A 54 20.23 -6.66 0.08
N SER A 55 20.46 -7.87 0.59
CA SER A 55 21.65 -8.67 0.28
C SER A 55 21.74 -9.07 -1.19
N SER A 56 20.59 -9.23 -1.85
CA SER A 56 20.46 -9.49 -3.29
C SER A 56 19.21 -8.78 -3.84
N PRO A 57 19.12 -8.53 -5.16
CA PRO A 57 17.88 -8.04 -5.76
C PRO A 57 16.82 -9.14 -5.77
N GLY A 58 15.55 -8.74 -5.78
CA GLY A 58 14.41 -9.65 -5.76
C GLY A 58 14.16 -10.29 -4.40
N ILE A 59 13.49 -11.45 -4.41
CA ILE A 59 13.23 -12.24 -3.21
C ILE A 59 14.44 -13.14 -2.94
N ASN A 60 14.99 -13.04 -1.74
CA ASN A 60 16.01 -13.97 -1.26
C ASN A 60 15.43 -14.85 -0.16
N ILE A 61 15.13 -16.11 -0.49
CA ILE A 61 14.56 -17.10 0.44
C ILE A 61 15.54 -17.52 1.56
N ASP A 62 16.83 -17.25 1.36
CA ASP A 62 17.88 -17.54 2.35
C ASP A 62 18.13 -16.37 3.31
N SER A 63 17.33 -15.32 3.23
CA SER A 63 17.43 -14.18 4.16
C SER A 63 17.18 -14.64 5.59
N VAL A 64 18.12 -14.33 6.47
CA VAL A 64 18.05 -14.73 7.89
C VAL A 64 17.38 -13.67 8.76
N ASP A 65 17.24 -12.46 8.25
CA ASP A 65 16.58 -11.35 8.93
C ASP A 65 16.02 -10.34 7.92
N VAL A 66 15.17 -9.43 8.41
CA VAL A 66 14.51 -8.41 7.59
C VAL A 66 15.48 -7.41 6.96
N PHE A 67 16.65 -7.19 7.55
CA PHE A 67 17.64 -6.26 7.01
C PHE A 67 18.35 -6.82 5.78
N ALA A 68 18.41 -8.16 5.67
CA ALA A 68 18.90 -8.82 4.48
C ALA A 68 17.93 -8.72 3.29
N GLU A 69 16.63 -8.51 3.53
CA GLU A 69 15.61 -8.37 2.49
C GLU A 69 15.62 -6.99 1.81
N GLY A 70 15.93 -5.93 2.54
CA GLY A 70 15.95 -4.59 1.98
C GLY A 70 15.88 -3.46 3.00
N LYS A 71 15.87 -2.23 2.50
CA LYS A 71 15.68 -1.03 3.31
C LYS A 71 14.22 -0.92 3.74
N ILE A 72 14.01 -0.50 4.98
CA ILE A 72 12.68 -0.29 5.55
C ILE A 72 12.34 1.20 5.52
N TYR A 73 11.25 1.52 4.86
CA TYR A 73 10.65 2.86 4.81
C TYR A 73 9.33 2.84 5.58
N ARG A 74 9.33 3.42 6.77
CA ARG A 74 8.16 3.42 7.65
C ARG A 74 7.37 4.71 7.49
N ALA A 75 6.43 4.72 6.54
CA ALA A 75 5.56 5.86 6.23
C ALA A 75 6.35 7.16 6.01
N VAL A 76 7.36 7.11 5.13
CA VAL A 76 8.16 8.29 4.78
C VAL A 76 7.48 9.10 3.69
N LYS A 77 7.50 10.43 3.80
CA LYS A 77 6.96 11.31 2.76
C LYS A 77 7.99 11.48 1.65
N ILE A 78 7.69 10.98 0.45
CA ILE A 78 8.48 11.21 -0.78
C ILE A 78 8.02 12.48 -1.52
N SER A 79 6.82 12.97 -1.18
CA SER A 79 6.34 14.32 -1.45
C SER A 79 5.70 14.86 -0.18
N LYS A 80 5.92 16.13 0.13
CA LYS A 80 5.31 16.84 1.25
C LYS A 80 4.59 18.06 0.73
N GLU A 81 3.27 18.11 0.92
CA GLU A 81 2.42 19.23 0.47
C GLU A 81 2.63 19.61 -1.01
N GLY A 82 2.79 18.58 -1.87
CA GLY A 82 3.03 18.76 -3.31
C GLY A 82 4.49 19.00 -3.69
N VAL A 83 5.40 19.10 -2.74
CA VAL A 83 6.84 19.31 -3.00
C VAL A 83 7.60 17.99 -2.90
N ARG A 84 8.23 17.58 -4.02
CA ARG A 84 9.09 16.39 -4.06
C ARG A 84 10.22 16.53 -3.03
N GLN A 85 10.45 15.48 -2.26
CA GLN A 85 11.51 15.41 -1.26
C GLN A 85 12.76 14.76 -1.90
N ASP A 86 13.58 15.57 -2.58
CA ASP A 86 14.73 15.08 -3.39
C ASP A 86 15.76 14.33 -2.55
N ASP A 87 15.99 14.72 -1.30
CA ASP A 87 16.88 14.02 -0.37
C ASP A 87 16.35 12.59 -0.09
N MET A 88 15.04 12.43 0.08
CA MET A 88 14.44 11.11 0.29
C MET A 88 14.49 10.27 -0.98
N TRP A 89 14.19 10.85 -2.14
CA TRP A 89 14.33 10.18 -3.43
C TRP A 89 15.78 9.75 -3.68
N GLY A 90 16.76 10.62 -3.42
CA GLY A 90 18.18 10.28 -3.47
C GLY A 90 18.52 9.12 -2.56
N HIS A 91 18.06 9.17 -1.30
CA HIS A 91 18.30 8.07 -0.35
C HIS A 91 17.71 6.73 -0.82
N ILE A 92 16.53 6.73 -1.44
CA ILE A 92 15.91 5.51 -1.97
C ILE A 92 16.73 4.97 -3.15
N LEU A 93 17.06 5.82 -4.13
CA LEU A 93 17.65 5.40 -5.41
C LEU A 93 19.14 5.08 -5.30
N ASP A 94 19.88 5.77 -4.43
CA ASP A 94 21.33 5.52 -4.23
C ASP A 94 21.61 4.20 -3.47
N ASN A 95 20.59 3.61 -2.84
CA ASN A 95 20.73 2.39 -2.07
C ASN A 95 20.22 1.12 -2.79
N VAL A 96 19.95 1.21 -4.08
CA VAL A 96 19.48 0.09 -4.93
C VAL A 96 20.40 -0.10 -6.13
N ARG A 97 20.44 -1.31 -6.69
CA ARG A 97 21.31 -1.65 -7.85
C ARG A 97 20.68 -1.23 -9.18
N THR A 98 19.35 -1.02 -9.20
CA THR A 98 18.56 -0.71 -10.39
C THR A 98 17.77 0.60 -10.24
N PRO A 99 18.44 1.75 -9.98
CA PRO A 99 17.75 2.99 -9.61
C PRO A 99 16.74 3.46 -10.68
N THR A 100 17.10 3.37 -11.96
CA THR A 100 16.21 3.79 -13.06
C THR A 100 14.92 2.97 -13.13
N HIS A 101 14.99 1.64 -12.92
CA HIS A 101 13.81 0.78 -12.89
C HIS A 101 12.95 1.08 -11.66
N ASN A 102 13.57 1.15 -10.49
CA ASN A 102 12.87 1.46 -9.24
C ASN A 102 12.19 2.84 -9.29
N GLU A 103 12.85 3.86 -9.83
CA GLU A 103 12.22 5.18 -10.02
C GLU A 103 11.02 5.08 -10.95
N GLY A 104 11.15 4.37 -12.07
CA GLY A 104 10.05 4.14 -13.02
C GLY A 104 8.85 3.47 -12.37
N ASP A 105 9.09 2.41 -11.59
CA ASP A 105 8.04 1.67 -10.87
C ASP A 105 7.35 2.54 -9.82
N LEU A 106 8.11 3.25 -9.00
CA LEU A 106 7.56 4.16 -8.00
C LEU A 106 6.74 5.29 -8.64
N LEU A 107 7.23 5.88 -9.74
CA LEU A 107 6.48 6.92 -10.45
C LEU A 107 5.21 6.36 -11.09
N ALA A 108 5.22 5.12 -11.59
CA ALA A 108 4.02 4.46 -12.11
C ALA A 108 2.97 4.23 -11.01
N MET A 109 3.41 3.81 -9.80
CA MET A 109 2.54 3.66 -8.64
C MET A 109 1.94 5.01 -8.21
N VAL A 110 2.75 6.06 -8.17
CA VAL A 110 2.28 7.43 -7.89
C VAL A 110 1.24 7.87 -8.91
N ALA A 111 1.50 7.67 -10.20
CA ALA A 111 0.56 8.02 -11.26
C ALA A 111 -0.77 7.25 -11.15
N ALA A 112 -0.73 5.96 -10.79
CA ALA A 112 -1.92 5.15 -10.56
C ALA A 112 -2.73 5.70 -9.37
N CYS A 113 -2.08 6.03 -8.25
CA CYS A 113 -2.72 6.62 -7.08
C CYS A 113 -3.33 8.01 -7.38
N GLU A 114 -2.64 8.87 -8.13
CA GLU A 114 -3.17 10.18 -8.54
C GLU A 114 -4.39 10.04 -9.48
N LEU A 115 -4.36 9.07 -10.39
CA LEU A 115 -5.52 8.77 -11.23
C LEU A 115 -6.70 8.27 -10.40
N ALA A 116 -6.47 7.37 -9.45
CA ALA A 116 -7.49 6.86 -8.54
C ALA A 116 -8.09 7.99 -7.68
N LYS A 117 -7.25 8.86 -7.11
CA LYS A 117 -7.67 10.07 -6.38
C LYS A 117 -8.58 10.96 -7.25
N LYS A 118 -8.14 11.27 -8.47
CA LYS A 118 -8.94 12.07 -9.40
C LYS A 118 -10.32 11.44 -9.64
N ARG A 119 -10.37 10.15 -9.96
CA ARG A 119 -11.64 9.44 -10.23
C ARG A 119 -12.54 9.34 -9.01
N PHE A 120 -11.95 9.13 -7.84
CA PHE A 120 -12.70 9.12 -6.59
C PHE A 120 -13.33 10.49 -6.28
N LEU A 121 -12.58 11.57 -6.44
CA LEU A 121 -13.10 12.93 -6.21
C LEU A 121 -14.19 13.31 -7.22
N GLU A 122 -14.14 12.85 -8.47
CA GLU A 122 -15.24 12.98 -9.44
C GLU A 122 -16.53 12.29 -8.94
N LEU A 123 -16.41 11.13 -8.26
CA LEU A 123 -17.55 10.47 -7.62
C LEU A 123 -18.06 11.23 -6.40
N VAL A 124 -17.16 11.78 -5.58
CA VAL A 124 -17.51 12.61 -4.43
C VAL A 124 -18.25 13.86 -4.86
N ASP A 125 -17.81 14.52 -5.93
CA ASP A 125 -18.52 15.67 -6.52
C ASP A 125 -19.94 15.32 -7.00
N ARG A 126 -20.09 14.12 -7.57
CA ARG A 126 -21.37 13.66 -8.12
C ARG A 126 -22.35 13.18 -7.05
N TYR A 127 -21.88 12.53 -6.00
CA TYR A 127 -22.74 11.83 -5.05
C TYR A 127 -22.65 12.33 -3.62
N SER A 128 -21.74 13.21 -3.28
CA SER A 128 -21.33 13.66 -1.94
C SER A 128 -20.50 12.64 -1.13
N PRO A 129 -19.67 13.11 -0.20
CA PRO A 129 -18.87 12.22 0.68
C PRO A 129 -19.74 11.27 1.51
N GLN A 130 -20.91 11.73 1.98
CA GLN A 130 -21.82 10.93 2.82
C GLN A 130 -22.36 9.71 2.07
N ILE A 131 -22.84 9.90 0.85
CA ILE A 131 -23.36 8.80 0.02
C ILE A 131 -22.26 7.79 -0.31
N ILE A 132 -21.03 8.25 -0.60
CA ILE A 132 -19.90 7.35 -0.83
C ILE A 132 -19.59 6.52 0.41
N THR A 133 -19.57 7.15 1.60
CA THR A 133 -19.32 6.45 2.87
C THR A 133 -20.44 5.44 3.19
N GLU A 134 -21.71 5.82 3.01
CA GLU A 134 -22.86 4.92 3.20
C GLU A 134 -22.81 3.73 2.23
N ALA A 135 -22.48 3.97 0.97
CA ALA A 135 -22.32 2.91 -0.02
C ALA A 135 -21.18 1.96 0.34
N ALA A 136 -20.04 2.48 0.82
CA ALA A 136 -18.92 1.65 1.26
C ALA A 136 -19.33 0.77 2.45
N SER A 137 -20.00 1.33 3.46
CA SER A 137 -20.52 0.58 4.61
C SER A 137 -21.50 -0.50 4.19
N TYR A 138 -22.45 -0.18 3.31
CA TYR A 138 -23.41 -1.14 2.77
C TYR A 138 -22.70 -2.34 2.09
N TRP A 139 -21.69 -2.07 1.26
CA TRP A 139 -20.97 -3.15 0.58
C TRP A 139 -20.11 -3.99 1.51
N MET A 140 -19.57 -3.42 2.58
CA MET A 140 -18.87 -4.18 3.62
C MET A 140 -19.83 -5.14 4.33
N ASP A 141 -20.98 -4.65 4.79
CA ASP A 141 -22.02 -5.45 5.46
C ASP A 141 -22.57 -6.55 4.55
N TYR A 142 -22.80 -6.22 3.27
CA TYR A 142 -23.24 -7.18 2.26
C TYR A 142 -22.19 -8.29 2.07
N SER A 143 -20.92 -7.93 1.92
CA SER A 143 -19.83 -8.89 1.72
C SER A 143 -19.66 -9.80 2.94
N GLU A 144 -19.71 -9.23 4.16
CA GLU A 144 -19.71 -10.00 5.40
C GLU A 144 -20.85 -10.99 5.44
N THR A 145 -22.08 -10.55 5.14
CA THR A 145 -23.26 -11.39 5.14
C THR A 145 -23.13 -12.54 4.15
N MET A 146 -22.67 -12.26 2.94
CA MET A 146 -22.45 -13.27 1.90
C MET A 146 -21.41 -14.30 2.36
N LEU A 147 -20.26 -13.86 2.86
CA LEU A 147 -19.21 -14.76 3.34
C LEU A 147 -19.69 -15.62 4.52
N ARG A 148 -20.37 -15.03 5.49
CA ARG A 148 -20.95 -15.79 6.63
C ARG A 148 -21.94 -16.84 6.16
N ASN A 149 -22.75 -16.54 5.14
CA ASN A 149 -23.70 -17.50 4.56
C ASN A 149 -22.98 -18.68 3.87
N GLU A 150 -21.86 -18.43 3.20
CA GLU A 150 -21.04 -19.52 2.61
C GLU A 150 -20.37 -20.37 3.68
N ILE A 151 -19.80 -19.75 4.72
CA ILE A 151 -19.19 -20.46 5.85
C ILE A 151 -20.21 -21.36 6.57
N ARG A 152 -21.45 -20.90 6.76
CA ARG A 152 -22.51 -21.70 7.39
C ARG A 152 -22.90 -22.96 6.61
N LYS A 153 -22.58 -23.05 5.32
CA LYS A 153 -22.81 -24.26 4.53
C LYS A 153 -21.76 -25.35 4.81
N VAL A 154 -20.63 -24.99 5.39
CA VAL A 154 -19.59 -25.95 5.80
C VAL A 154 -20.03 -26.59 7.10
N PRO A 155 -20.24 -27.93 7.15
CA PRO A 155 -20.63 -28.60 8.39
C PRO A 155 -19.58 -28.44 9.49
N ASP A 156 -20.03 -28.34 10.74
CA ASP A 156 -19.11 -28.35 11.88
C ASP A 156 -18.33 -29.67 11.93
N GLY A 157 -17.03 -29.59 12.10
CA GLY A 157 -16.19 -30.77 12.08
C GLY A 157 -14.69 -30.49 12.18
N VAL A 158 -13.92 -31.55 12.26
CA VAL A 158 -12.45 -31.48 12.21
C VAL A 158 -11.97 -31.83 10.81
N TYR A 159 -11.51 -30.85 10.08
CA TYR A 159 -10.96 -30.98 8.73
C TYR A 159 -9.45 -31.20 8.82
N LYS A 160 -8.99 -32.40 8.47
CA LYS A 160 -7.55 -32.75 8.47
C LYS A 160 -7.05 -32.79 7.04
N THR A 161 -5.94 -32.13 6.78
CA THR A 161 -5.15 -32.31 5.55
C THR A 161 -3.93 -33.16 5.84
N ALA A 162 -3.46 -33.93 4.87
CA ALA A 162 -2.12 -34.49 4.94
C ALA A 162 -1.10 -33.34 4.94
N PRO A 163 0.00 -33.45 5.73
CA PRO A 163 1.05 -32.44 5.65
C PRO A 163 1.59 -32.44 4.21
N GLY A 164 1.45 -31.31 3.52
CA GLY A 164 2.11 -31.07 2.23
C GLY A 164 3.53 -30.58 2.51
N TYR A 165 4.51 -31.20 1.92
CA TYR A 165 5.85 -30.65 1.85
C TYR A 165 5.89 -29.79 0.57
N LEU A 166 6.34 -28.56 0.69
CA LEU A 166 6.76 -27.77 -0.45
C LEU A 166 8.19 -28.20 -0.77
N ASP A 167 8.36 -28.88 -1.91
CA ASP A 167 9.69 -29.21 -2.44
C ASP A 167 10.33 -27.97 -3.09
#